data_424e6b509fe237aaecf9b9afd6cbd7fa
#
_entry.id   424e6b509fe237aaecf9b9afd6cbd7fa
#
_cell.length_a   1.000
_cell.length_b   1.000
_cell.length_c   1.000
_cell.angle_alpha   90.00
_cell.angle_beta   90.00
_cell.angle_gamma   90.00
#
_symmetry.space_group_name_H-M   'P 1'
#
loop_
_entity.id
_entity.type
_entity.pdbx_description
1 polymer ?
#
loop_
_entity_poly.entity_id
_entity_poly.type
_entity_poly.pdbx_seq_one_letter_code
_entity_poly.pdbx_strand_id
1 'polypeptide(L)'
;MAAYMLIHFDADYDEWKPAFDSDPAGRAQVAKGYIISRGVDNPNDIFVRVEFAAVEEAKSFVERLLGSGVLGRFTIKTPPTVVEVVESHTY
;
A
#
# COMPACT_ATOMS: atom_id res chain seq x y z
N MET A 1 -14.82 1.48 -11.56
CA MET A 1 -14.56 2.26 -10.36
C MET A 1 -13.13 2.03 -9.91
N ALA A 2 -12.53 3.03 -9.23
CA ALA A 2 -11.17 2.90 -8.75
C ALA A 2 -11.06 1.82 -7.67
N ALA A 3 -9.95 1.12 -7.68
CA ALA A 3 -9.63 0.14 -6.65
C ALA A 3 -8.36 0.58 -5.93
N TYR A 4 -8.26 0.24 -4.67
CA TYR A 4 -7.09 0.55 -3.86
C TYR A 4 -6.56 -0.70 -3.18
N MET A 5 -5.26 -0.72 -2.95
CA MET A 5 -4.66 -1.65 -2.00
C MET A 5 -4.33 -0.86 -0.75
N LEU A 6 -4.84 -1.30 0.39
CA LEU A 6 -4.61 -0.68 1.69
C LEU A 6 -3.74 -1.59 2.53
N ILE A 7 -2.77 -0.98 3.23
CA ILE A 7 -1.93 -1.72 4.17
C ILE A 7 -1.58 -0.80 5.34
N HIS A 8 -1.50 -1.37 6.55
CA HIS A 8 -1.11 -0.68 7.77
C HIS A 8 -0.06 -1.51 8.48
N PHE A 9 1.06 -0.89 8.85
CA PHE A 9 2.16 -1.60 9.49
C PHE A 9 2.95 -0.66 10.39
N ASP A 10 3.80 -1.24 11.23
CA ASP A 10 4.68 -0.53 12.14
C ASP A 10 6.08 -0.53 11.55
N ALA A 11 6.65 0.67 11.35
CA ALA A 11 8.00 0.82 10.83
C ALA A 11 8.50 2.24 11.08
N ASP A 12 9.82 2.38 11.18
CA ASP A 12 10.45 3.68 11.11
C ASP A 12 10.38 4.15 9.66
N TYR A 13 9.80 5.32 9.44
CA TYR A 13 9.57 5.84 8.08
C TYR A 13 10.88 5.91 7.27
N ASP A 14 11.95 6.44 7.88
CA ASP A 14 13.20 6.65 7.15
C ASP A 14 13.90 5.33 6.81
N GLU A 15 13.67 4.29 7.61
CA GLU A 15 14.21 2.95 7.33
C GLU A 15 13.35 2.23 6.28
N TRP A 16 12.04 2.43 6.30
CA TRP A 16 11.12 1.77 5.40
C TRP A 16 11.08 2.37 3.99
N LYS A 17 11.14 3.71 3.90
CA LYS A 17 10.93 4.41 2.63
C LYS A 17 11.86 3.96 1.50
N PRO A 18 13.15 3.70 1.74
CA PRO A 18 14.00 3.18 0.67
C PRO A 18 13.54 1.83 0.11
N ALA A 19 13.00 0.95 0.95
CA ALA A 19 12.45 -0.33 0.48
C ALA A 19 11.21 -0.10 -0.39
N PHE A 20 10.37 0.85 -0.02
CA PHE A 20 9.20 1.23 -0.82
C PHE A 20 9.63 1.80 -2.17
N ASP A 21 10.61 2.69 -2.17
CA ASP A 21 11.09 3.35 -3.39
C ASP A 21 11.80 2.37 -4.34
N SER A 22 12.34 1.27 -3.82
CA SER A 22 12.97 0.25 -4.65
C SER A 22 11.95 -0.50 -5.52
N ASP A 23 10.66 -0.38 -5.18
CA ASP A 23 9.54 -0.90 -5.96
C ASP A 23 9.64 -2.40 -6.30
N PRO A 24 9.76 -3.26 -5.27
CA PRO A 24 10.03 -4.69 -5.49
C PRO A 24 8.93 -5.43 -6.24
N ALA A 25 7.69 -4.93 -6.22
CA ALA A 25 6.55 -5.56 -6.89
C ALA A 25 6.16 -4.85 -8.20
N GLY A 26 6.93 -3.85 -8.65
CA GLY A 26 6.67 -3.14 -9.89
C GLY A 26 5.46 -2.24 -9.84
N ARG A 27 5.20 -1.61 -8.70
CA ARG A 27 4.06 -0.71 -8.50
C ARG A 27 3.97 0.38 -9.55
N ALA A 28 5.09 1.01 -9.88
CA ALA A 28 5.12 2.15 -10.78
C ALA A 28 4.62 1.83 -12.19
N GLN A 29 4.62 0.56 -12.58
CA GLN A 29 4.19 0.15 -13.90
C GLN A 29 2.69 -0.07 -14.01
N VAL A 30 1.99 -0.27 -12.89
CA VAL A 30 0.58 -0.66 -12.89
C VAL A 30 -0.31 0.26 -12.05
N ALA A 31 0.24 0.92 -11.05
CA ALA A 31 -0.54 1.79 -10.18
C ALA A 31 -0.71 3.17 -10.78
N LYS A 32 -1.82 3.82 -10.46
CA LYS A 32 -2.10 5.21 -10.88
C LYS A 32 -1.48 6.22 -9.92
N GLY A 33 -1.23 5.83 -8.69
CA GLY A 33 -0.65 6.70 -7.68
C GLY A 33 -0.70 6.05 -6.31
N TYR A 34 -0.23 6.75 -5.30
CA TYR A 34 -0.29 6.28 -3.93
C TYR A 34 -0.35 7.44 -2.96
N ILE A 35 -0.82 7.14 -1.76
CA ILE A 35 -0.77 8.07 -0.63
C ILE A 35 -0.15 7.33 0.54
N ILE A 36 0.86 7.94 1.14
CA ILE A 36 1.49 7.44 2.36
C ILE A 36 1.10 8.38 3.48
N SER A 37 0.58 7.82 4.56
CA SER A 37 0.23 8.59 5.74
C SER A 37 0.89 7.94 6.94
N ARG A 38 1.17 8.74 7.97
CA ARG A 38 1.64 8.17 9.23
C ARG A 38 0.84 8.74 10.38
N GLY A 39 0.74 7.97 11.44
CA GLY A 39 -0.05 8.36 12.61
C GLY A 39 0.43 9.68 13.19
N VAL A 40 -0.51 10.54 13.54
CA VAL A 40 -0.18 11.82 14.19
C VAL A 40 0.35 11.58 15.60
N ASP A 41 -0.26 10.64 16.32
CA ASP A 41 0.14 10.32 17.69
C ASP A 41 1.27 9.28 17.76
N ASN A 42 1.38 8.45 16.74
CA ASN A 42 2.42 7.44 16.64
C ASN A 42 3.00 7.45 15.23
N PRO A 43 4.13 8.14 15.00
CA PRO A 43 4.70 8.26 13.65
C PRO A 43 5.24 6.95 13.07
N ASN A 44 5.33 5.89 13.87
CA ASN A 44 5.70 4.56 13.35
C ASN A 44 4.50 3.79 12.78
N ASP A 45 3.28 4.26 12.98
CA ASP A 45 2.12 3.71 12.29
C ASP A 45 2.09 4.24 10.87
N ILE A 46 2.36 3.36 9.90
CA ILE A 46 2.42 3.72 8.49
C ILE A 46 1.20 3.15 7.76
N PHE A 47 0.53 4.00 7.00
CA PHE A 47 -0.65 3.65 6.20
C PHE A 47 -0.32 3.93 4.74
N VAL A 48 -0.46 2.94 3.87
CA VAL A 48 -0.23 3.12 2.45
C VAL A 48 -1.49 2.77 1.69
N ARG A 49 -1.85 3.65 0.76
CA ARG A 49 -2.97 3.43 -0.15
C ARG A 49 -2.45 3.57 -1.56
N VAL A 50 -2.54 2.50 -2.35
CA VAL A 50 -2.09 2.49 -3.73
C VAL A 50 -3.31 2.38 -4.63
N GLU A 51 -3.44 3.28 -5.61
CA GLU A 51 -4.58 3.32 -6.50
C GLU A 51 -4.32 2.55 -7.80
N PHE A 52 -5.34 1.78 -8.23
CA PHE A 52 -5.31 1.02 -9.48
C PHE A 52 -6.56 1.32 -10.31
N ALA A 53 -6.47 1.11 -11.61
CA ALA A 53 -7.60 1.30 -12.51
C ALA A 53 -8.66 0.20 -12.34
N ALA A 54 -8.23 -1.02 -11.98
CA ALA A 54 -9.12 -2.17 -11.88
C ALA A 54 -8.75 -3.05 -10.68
N VAL A 55 -9.74 -3.77 -10.17
CA VAL A 55 -9.57 -4.70 -9.06
C VAL A 55 -8.56 -5.79 -9.40
N GLU A 56 -8.60 -6.30 -10.62
CA GLU A 56 -7.69 -7.38 -11.06
C GLU A 56 -6.22 -6.95 -11.02
N GLU A 57 -5.94 -5.71 -11.38
CA GLU A 57 -4.59 -5.16 -11.30
C GLU A 57 -4.12 -5.05 -9.85
N ALA A 58 -5.01 -4.60 -8.97
CA ALA A 58 -4.70 -4.50 -7.55
C ALA A 58 -4.42 -5.87 -6.94
N LYS A 59 -5.23 -6.88 -7.28
CA LYS A 59 -5.05 -8.25 -6.79
C LYS A 59 -3.74 -8.85 -7.28
N SER A 60 -3.41 -8.65 -8.56
CA SER A 60 -2.13 -9.13 -9.12
C SER A 60 -0.95 -8.47 -8.44
N PHE A 61 -1.06 -7.18 -8.15
CA PHE A 61 -0.01 -6.46 -7.43
C PHE A 61 0.18 -7.04 -6.01
N VAL A 62 -0.90 -7.32 -5.30
CA VAL A 62 -0.83 -7.90 -3.96
C VAL A 62 -0.11 -9.25 -4.00
N GLU A 63 -0.41 -10.09 -5.00
CA GLU A 63 0.27 -11.38 -5.15
C GLU A 63 1.78 -11.19 -5.33
N ARG A 64 2.19 -10.25 -6.18
CA ARG A 64 3.61 -9.96 -6.39
C ARG A 64 4.27 -9.39 -5.14
N LEU A 65 3.55 -8.51 -4.42
CA LEU A 65 4.06 -7.93 -3.19
C LEU A 65 4.30 -9.00 -2.12
N LEU A 66 3.36 -9.90 -1.93
CA LEU A 66 3.50 -11.01 -1.00
C LEU A 66 4.62 -11.95 -1.42
N GLY A 67 4.74 -12.22 -2.71
CA GLY A 67 5.78 -13.08 -3.25
C GLY A 67 7.19 -12.49 -3.16
N SER A 68 7.31 -11.17 -3.05
CA SER A 68 8.62 -10.50 -2.93
C SER A 68 9.27 -10.70 -1.57
N GLY A 69 8.49 -11.06 -0.55
CA GLY A 69 8.99 -11.24 0.82
C GLY A 69 9.29 -9.94 1.57
N VAL A 70 9.10 -8.79 0.95
CA VAL A 70 9.46 -7.51 1.57
C VAL A 70 8.65 -7.23 2.83
N LEU A 71 7.39 -7.70 2.89
CA LEU A 71 6.52 -7.46 4.04
C LEU A 71 6.97 -8.24 5.28
N GLY A 72 7.70 -9.32 5.10
CA GLY A 72 8.22 -10.11 6.23
C GLY A 72 9.24 -9.36 7.07
N ARG A 73 9.74 -8.23 6.59
CA ARG A 73 10.72 -7.40 7.29
C ARG A 73 10.08 -6.42 8.28
N PHE A 74 8.76 -6.32 8.28
CA PHE A 74 8.02 -5.33 9.07
C PHE A 74 6.89 -5.98 9.85
N THR A 75 6.42 -5.30 10.89
CA THR A 75 5.29 -5.75 11.69
C THR A 75 3.99 -5.29 11.03
N ILE A 76 3.30 -6.20 10.35
CA ILE A 76 2.08 -5.89 9.61
C ILE A 76 0.89 -5.92 10.57
N LYS A 77 0.15 -4.81 10.64
CA LYS A 77 -1.06 -4.71 11.47
C LYS A 77 -2.31 -5.00 10.65
N THR A 78 -2.36 -4.50 9.41
CA THR A 78 -3.41 -4.82 8.46
C THR A 78 -2.72 -5.30 7.18
N PRO A 79 -2.91 -6.56 6.78
CA PRO A 79 -2.27 -7.07 5.57
C PRO A 79 -2.78 -6.36 4.32
N PRO A 80 -2.08 -6.48 3.19
CA PRO A 80 -2.54 -5.87 1.93
C PRO A 80 -3.97 -6.30 1.63
N THR A 81 -4.87 -5.33 1.51
CA THR A 81 -6.29 -5.58 1.30
C THR A 81 -6.76 -4.77 0.10
N VAL A 82 -7.35 -5.44 -0.87
CA VAL A 82 -7.92 -4.78 -2.04
C VAL A 82 -9.32 -4.31 -1.71
N VAL A 83 -9.60 -3.04 -1.95
CA VAL A 83 -10.92 -2.45 -1.73
C VAL A 83 -11.36 -1.73 -3.00
N GLU A 84 -12.66 -1.61 -3.16
CA GLU A 84 -13.28 -0.91 -4.27
C GLU A 84 -14.04 0.29 -3.73
N VAL A 85 -13.91 1.44 -4.39
CA VAL A 85 -14.66 2.64 -3.97
C VAL A 85 -16.12 2.44 -4.31
N VAL A 86 -16.99 2.53 -3.32
CA VAL A 86 -18.44 2.39 -3.53
C VAL A 86 -19.16 3.72 -3.42
N GLU A 87 -18.58 4.71 -2.76
CA GLU A 87 -19.16 6.04 -2.63
C GLU A 87 -18.06 7.04 -2.30
N SER A 88 -18.16 8.23 -2.86
CA SER A 88 -17.24 9.33 -2.60
C SER A 88 -18.01 10.64 -2.62
N HIS A 89 -17.70 11.55 -1.70
CA HIS A 89 -18.35 12.84 -1.59
C HIS A 89 -17.34 13.89 -1.11
N THR A 90 -17.49 15.09 -1.66
CA THR A 90 -16.69 16.24 -1.24
C THR A 90 -17.61 17.29 -0.63
N TYR A 91 -17.30 17.70 0.58
CA TYR A 91 -18.08 18.75 1.26
C TYR A 91 -17.59 20.14 0.87
#